data_0d0217cc0cc32bec30ef5e84e69d3f16
#
_entry.id   0d0217cc0cc32bec30ef5e84e69d3f16
#
_cell.length_a   1.000
_cell.length_b   1.000
_cell.length_c   1.000
_cell.angle_alpha   90.00
_cell.angle_beta   90.00
_cell.angle_gamma   90.00
#
_symmetry.space_group_name_H-M   'P 1'
#
loop_
_entity.id
_entity.type
_entity.pdbx_description
1 polymer ?
#
loop_
_entity_poly.entity_id
_entity_poly.type
_entity_poly.pdbx_seq_one_letter_code
_entity_poly.pdbx_strand_id
1 'polypeptide(L)'
;SFPNGAVITPDNKTLIVAETFAQQITAFDIEADHGLVNKRLWCKLPEGSVPDGICLDAQEGIWSASPRSNKCIRQIEGGEVTHQIDTDRGAFACMLDDHRNLYILTSGSSDPQECKRLKSSRIEVHAAPFERAGTP
;
A
#
# COMPACT_ATOMS: atom_id res chain seq x y z
N SER A 1 -8.04 10.08 11.01
CA SER A 1 -7.43 9.49 9.81
C SER A 1 -8.45 8.62 9.08
N PHE A 2 -8.13 8.15 7.90
CA PHE A 2 -9.02 7.33 7.08
C PHE A 2 -8.29 6.00 6.83
N PRO A 3 -8.59 4.92 7.58
CA PRO A 3 -7.96 3.63 7.37
C PRO A 3 -8.36 3.06 6.00
N ASN A 4 -7.39 2.47 5.30
CA ASN A 4 -7.57 1.95 3.95
C ASN A 4 -6.91 0.57 3.82
N GLY A 5 -5.89 0.39 2.98
CA GLY A 5 -5.21 -0.88 2.83
C GLY A 5 -4.61 -1.40 4.14
N ALA A 6 -4.64 -2.72 4.33
CA ALA A 6 -4.09 -3.37 5.50
C ALA A 6 -3.39 -4.68 5.13
N VAL A 7 -2.38 -5.06 5.90
CA VAL A 7 -1.71 -6.35 5.77
C VAL A 7 -1.35 -6.92 7.15
N ILE A 8 -1.35 -8.24 7.27
CA ILE A 8 -0.86 -8.96 8.45
C ILE A 8 0.47 -9.62 8.09
N THR A 9 1.46 -9.47 8.96
CA THR A 9 2.78 -10.09 8.79
C THR A 9 2.71 -11.62 8.77
N PRO A 10 3.69 -12.31 8.13
CA PRO A 10 3.65 -13.78 7.98
C PRO A 10 3.58 -14.56 9.31
N ASP A 11 4.10 -13.98 10.40
CA ASP A 11 4.05 -14.58 11.75
C ASP A 11 2.71 -14.33 12.47
N ASN A 12 1.76 -13.63 11.82
CA ASN A 12 0.46 -13.22 12.37
C ASN A 12 0.54 -12.35 13.64
N LYS A 13 1.64 -11.64 13.86
CA LYS A 13 1.85 -10.85 15.09
C LYS A 13 1.68 -9.36 14.90
N THR A 14 1.67 -8.87 13.65
CA THR A 14 1.57 -7.43 13.39
C THR A 14 0.54 -7.15 12.32
N LEU A 15 -0.38 -6.24 12.61
CA LEU A 15 -1.28 -5.62 11.63
C LEU A 15 -0.68 -4.27 11.23
N ILE A 16 -0.54 -4.06 9.92
CA ILE A 16 -0.04 -2.81 9.34
C ILE A 16 -1.17 -2.19 8.52
N VAL A 17 -1.47 -0.91 8.75
CA VAL A 17 -2.64 -0.22 8.18
C VAL A 17 -2.23 1.09 7.54
N ALA A 18 -2.67 1.33 6.32
CA ALA A 18 -2.60 2.62 5.66
C ALA A 18 -3.62 3.60 6.26
N GLU A 19 -3.18 4.80 6.62
CA GLU A 19 -4.05 5.89 7.08
C GLU A 19 -3.97 7.05 6.08
N THR A 20 -4.87 7.07 5.10
CA THR A 20 -4.81 7.92 3.91
C THR A 20 -4.66 9.41 4.25
N PHE A 21 -5.57 9.95 5.07
CA PHE A 21 -5.54 11.39 5.37
C PHE A 21 -4.47 11.79 6.39
N ALA A 22 -3.94 10.83 7.13
CA ALA A 22 -2.78 11.06 8.00
C ALA A 22 -1.45 10.96 7.25
N GLN A 23 -1.46 10.53 5.99
CA GLN A 23 -0.28 10.34 5.13
C GLN A 23 0.77 9.45 5.80
N GLN A 24 0.30 8.35 6.40
CA GLN A 24 1.16 7.45 7.17
C GLN A 24 0.69 6.01 7.10
N ILE A 25 1.60 5.14 7.46
CA ILE A 25 1.36 3.73 7.73
C ILE A 25 1.56 3.49 9.23
N THR A 26 0.65 2.78 9.84
CA THR A 26 0.60 2.52 11.29
C THR A 26 0.65 1.01 11.53
N ALA A 27 1.39 0.57 12.54
CA ALA A 27 1.44 -0.83 12.95
C ALA A 27 0.82 -1.03 14.34
N PHE A 28 0.27 -2.23 14.54
CA PHE A 28 -0.28 -2.71 15.81
C PHE A 28 0.24 -4.12 16.06
N ASP A 29 0.53 -4.45 17.31
CA ASP A 29 0.75 -5.84 17.68
C ASP A 29 -0.58 -6.55 17.87
N ILE A 30 -0.66 -7.81 17.43
CA ILE A 30 -1.84 -8.68 17.56
C ILE A 30 -1.60 -9.61 18.74
N GLU A 31 -2.44 -9.53 19.76
CA GLU A 31 -2.39 -10.40 20.92
C GLU A 31 -3.08 -11.76 20.69
N ALA A 32 -2.87 -12.70 21.59
CA ALA A 32 -3.44 -14.05 21.51
C ALA A 32 -4.99 -14.07 21.54
N ASP A 33 -5.60 -13.07 22.17
CA ASP A 33 -7.06 -12.87 22.19
C ASP A 33 -7.58 -12.05 21.00
N HIS A 34 -6.70 -11.79 20.01
CA HIS A 34 -6.94 -10.95 18.84
C HIS A 34 -7.10 -9.45 19.14
N GLY A 35 -6.75 -8.99 20.34
CA GLY A 35 -6.66 -7.58 20.68
C GLY A 35 -5.53 -6.90 19.91
N LEU A 36 -5.72 -5.59 19.61
CA LEU A 36 -4.70 -4.76 18.98
C LEU A 36 -4.10 -3.83 20.02
N VAL A 37 -2.79 -3.92 20.22
CA VAL A 37 -2.04 -3.13 21.20
C VAL A 37 -0.81 -2.47 20.54
N ASN A 38 -0.09 -1.67 21.31
CA ASN A 38 1.18 -1.07 20.89
C ASN A 38 1.11 -0.35 19.54
N LYS A 39 0.05 0.46 19.35
CA LYS A 39 -0.06 1.33 18.17
C LYS A 39 1.22 2.15 18.00
N ARG A 40 1.85 2.07 16.83
CA ARG A 40 3.08 2.81 16.50
C ARG A 40 3.08 3.29 15.07
N LEU A 41 3.78 4.41 14.82
CA LEU A 41 4.05 4.85 13.46
C LEU A 41 5.00 3.85 12.81
N TRP A 42 4.58 3.26 11.69
CA TRP A 42 5.46 2.42 10.87
C TRP A 42 6.29 3.28 9.92
N CYS A 43 5.64 4.20 9.17
CA CYS A 43 6.32 5.25 8.40
C CYS A 43 5.38 6.41 8.04
N LYS A 44 5.98 7.54 7.68
CA LYS A 44 5.32 8.63 6.94
C LYS A 44 5.54 8.42 5.45
N LEU A 45 4.56 8.77 4.63
CA LEU A 45 4.74 8.82 3.19
C LEU A 45 5.51 10.08 2.77
N PRO A 46 6.19 10.04 1.60
CA PRO A 46 6.78 11.23 1.01
C PRO A 46 5.75 12.35 0.79
N GLU A 47 6.22 13.58 0.83
CA GLU A 47 5.37 14.76 0.61
C GLU A 47 4.55 14.62 -0.68
N GLY A 48 3.28 15.00 -0.61
CA GLY A 48 2.35 14.90 -1.73
C GLY A 48 1.76 13.52 -1.97
N SER A 49 2.22 12.48 -1.27
CA SER A 49 1.70 11.12 -1.37
C SER A 49 0.73 10.77 -0.25
N VAL A 50 -0.23 9.92 -0.56
CA VAL A 50 -1.20 9.37 0.42
C VAL A 50 -1.29 7.87 0.21
N PRO A 51 -1.26 7.04 1.25
CA PRO A 51 -1.39 5.60 1.08
C PRO A 51 -2.86 5.21 0.89
N ASP A 52 -3.11 4.32 -0.08
CA ASP A 52 -4.41 3.70 -0.33
C ASP A 52 -4.28 2.19 -0.13
N GLY A 53 -4.36 1.35 -1.15
CA GLY A 53 -4.07 -0.08 -1.03
C GLY A 53 -2.59 -0.33 -0.80
N ILE A 54 -2.28 -1.32 0.04
CA ILE A 54 -0.91 -1.70 0.38
C ILE A 54 -0.70 -3.21 0.26
N CYS A 55 0.54 -3.64 0.06
CA CYS A 55 0.97 -5.03 0.20
C CYS A 55 2.38 -5.12 0.77
N LEU A 56 2.66 -6.27 1.40
CA LEU A 56 3.95 -6.57 2.05
C LEU A 56 4.78 -7.50 1.16
N ASP A 57 6.09 -7.28 1.10
CA ASP A 57 7.00 -8.20 0.45
C ASP A 57 7.88 -8.99 1.43
N ALA A 58 8.58 -10.00 0.90
CA ALA A 58 9.38 -10.95 1.69
C ALA A 58 10.62 -10.33 2.37
N GLN A 59 10.97 -9.09 2.04
CA GLN A 59 12.02 -8.30 2.70
C GLN A 59 11.44 -7.19 3.57
N GLU A 60 10.23 -7.43 4.11
CA GLU A 60 9.55 -6.53 5.05
C GLU A 60 9.29 -5.11 4.51
N GLY A 61 9.30 -4.94 3.19
CA GLY A 61 8.93 -3.68 2.55
C GLY A 61 7.43 -3.60 2.31
N ILE A 62 6.86 -2.41 2.53
CA ILE A 62 5.48 -2.11 2.19
C ILE A 62 5.45 -1.35 0.87
N TRP A 63 4.73 -1.89 -0.10
CA TRP A 63 4.30 -1.18 -1.28
C TRP A 63 2.98 -0.49 -0.99
N SER A 64 2.92 0.80 -1.25
CA SER A 64 1.70 1.60 -1.11
C SER A 64 1.34 2.28 -2.42
N ALA A 65 0.13 2.02 -2.90
CA ALA A 65 -0.46 2.77 -4.00
C ALA A 65 -0.80 4.18 -3.51
N SER A 66 -0.46 5.20 -4.31
CA SER A 66 -0.71 6.60 -3.98
C SER A 66 -1.45 7.29 -5.13
N PRO A 67 -2.78 7.48 -5.00
CA PRO A 67 -3.56 8.09 -6.07
C PRO A 67 -3.23 9.58 -6.27
N ARG A 68 -2.81 10.27 -5.22
CA ARG A 68 -2.52 11.70 -5.27
C ARG A 68 -1.21 12.02 -5.98
N SER A 69 -0.22 11.17 -5.86
CA SER A 69 1.10 11.36 -6.48
C SER A 69 1.31 10.53 -7.76
N ASN A 70 0.32 9.73 -8.18
CA ASN A 70 0.41 8.83 -9.33
C ASN A 70 1.63 7.89 -9.22
N LYS A 71 1.74 7.17 -8.10
CA LYS A 71 2.90 6.31 -7.82
C LYS A 71 2.49 5.08 -7.03
N CYS A 72 3.29 4.03 -7.15
CA CYS A 72 3.37 2.96 -6.16
C CYS A 72 4.76 3.01 -5.54
N ILE A 73 4.82 3.11 -4.21
CA ILE A 73 6.04 3.45 -3.47
C ILE A 73 6.36 2.31 -2.50
N ARG A 74 7.59 1.80 -2.54
CA ARG A 74 8.09 0.84 -1.55
C ARG A 74 8.88 1.55 -0.48
N GLN A 75 8.46 1.38 0.77
CA GLN A 75 9.17 1.87 1.95
C GLN A 75 9.48 0.72 2.90
N ILE A 76 10.56 0.85 3.65
CA ILE A 76 10.86 0.02 4.82
C ILE A 76 10.42 0.75 6.09
N GLU A 77 10.32 0.03 7.21
CA GLU A 77 9.97 0.63 8.50
C GLU A 77 10.91 1.80 8.81
N GLY A 78 10.34 2.92 9.29
CA GLY A 78 11.08 4.18 9.47
C GLY A 78 10.93 5.16 8.31
N GLY A 79 10.56 4.71 7.10
CA GLY A 79 10.12 5.57 6.00
C GLY A 79 11.07 5.71 4.82
N GLU A 80 12.23 5.04 4.84
CA GLU A 80 13.12 5.06 3.67
C GLU A 80 12.41 4.51 2.43
N VAL A 81 12.41 5.28 1.35
CA VAL A 81 11.91 4.87 0.04
C VAL A 81 13.00 4.09 -0.69
N THR A 82 12.78 2.82 -0.94
CA THR A 82 13.75 1.96 -1.63
C THR A 82 13.46 1.76 -3.12
N HIS A 83 12.17 1.79 -3.49
CA HIS A 83 11.72 1.64 -4.89
C HIS A 83 10.48 2.50 -5.14
N GLN A 84 10.30 2.88 -6.39
CA GLN A 84 9.14 3.65 -6.82
C GLN A 84 8.78 3.27 -8.25
N ILE A 85 7.49 3.17 -8.52
CA ILE A 85 6.93 2.99 -9.85
C ILE A 85 6.00 4.16 -10.12
N ASP A 86 6.31 4.94 -11.15
CA ASP A 86 5.44 6.02 -11.60
C ASP A 86 4.33 5.48 -12.50
N THR A 87 3.11 5.99 -12.33
CA THR A 87 1.94 5.66 -13.13
C THR A 87 1.43 6.90 -13.87
N ASP A 88 0.74 6.74 -14.99
CA ASP A 88 0.20 7.87 -15.75
C ASP A 88 -1.10 8.44 -15.15
N ARG A 89 -1.60 7.81 -14.09
CA ARG A 89 -2.85 8.16 -13.37
C ARG A 89 -2.79 7.69 -11.93
N GLY A 90 -3.80 8.01 -11.13
CA GLY A 90 -3.84 7.63 -9.72
C GLY A 90 -3.71 6.11 -9.51
N ALA A 91 -2.79 5.70 -8.65
CA ALA A 91 -2.67 4.32 -8.19
C ALA A 91 -3.51 4.14 -6.92
N PHE A 92 -4.49 3.21 -6.93
CA PHE A 92 -5.45 3.02 -5.84
C PHE A 92 -5.24 1.73 -5.06
N ALA A 93 -4.73 0.69 -5.71
CA ALA A 93 -4.41 -0.57 -5.05
C ALA A 93 -3.18 -1.20 -5.65
N CYS A 94 -2.51 -2.02 -4.88
CA CYS A 94 -1.39 -2.83 -5.35
C CYS A 94 -1.40 -4.21 -4.68
N MET A 95 -0.86 -5.20 -5.36
CA MET A 95 -0.71 -6.55 -4.86
C MET A 95 0.50 -7.24 -5.48
N LEU A 96 1.21 -8.01 -4.68
CA LEU A 96 2.31 -8.85 -5.12
C LEU A 96 1.86 -10.30 -5.26
N ASP A 97 2.43 -11.01 -6.22
CA ASP A 97 2.35 -12.47 -6.31
C ASP A 97 3.64 -13.17 -5.84
N ASP A 98 3.64 -14.49 -5.88
CA ASP A 98 4.80 -15.32 -5.50
C ASP A 98 5.93 -15.30 -6.54
N HIS A 99 5.71 -14.66 -7.69
CA HIS A 99 6.65 -14.58 -8.81
C HIS A 99 7.25 -13.19 -9.00
N ARG A 100 7.10 -12.31 -7.99
CA ARG A 100 7.60 -10.92 -8.01
C ARG A 100 6.94 -10.06 -9.09
N ASN A 101 5.67 -10.31 -9.37
CA ASN A 101 4.86 -9.39 -10.16
C ASN A 101 4.08 -8.47 -9.21
N LEU A 102 4.23 -7.16 -9.40
CA LEU A 102 3.45 -6.15 -8.72
C LEU A 102 2.32 -5.70 -9.66
N TYR A 103 1.10 -5.98 -9.25
CA TYR A 103 -0.11 -5.50 -9.92
C TYR A 103 -0.51 -4.17 -9.31
N ILE A 104 -0.67 -3.15 -10.14
CA ILE A 104 -1.09 -1.82 -9.72
C ILE A 104 -2.41 -1.49 -10.40
N LEU A 105 -3.44 -1.20 -9.60
CA LEU A 105 -4.76 -0.83 -10.09
C LEU A 105 -4.83 0.69 -10.16
N THR A 106 -5.00 1.21 -11.36
CA THR A 106 -4.95 2.65 -11.64
C THR A 106 -6.26 3.16 -12.19
N SER A 107 -6.57 4.42 -11.93
CA SER A 107 -7.74 5.12 -12.50
C SER A 107 -7.45 6.61 -12.64
N GLY A 108 -8.09 7.23 -13.63
CA GLY A 108 -8.03 8.69 -13.83
C GLY A 108 -8.86 9.47 -12.80
N SER A 109 -9.75 8.81 -12.06
CA SER A 109 -10.57 9.44 -11.03
C SER A 109 -11.09 8.40 -10.04
N SER A 110 -11.46 8.84 -8.85
CA SER A 110 -12.25 8.08 -7.86
C SER A 110 -13.71 8.54 -7.79
N ASP A 111 -14.08 9.59 -8.49
CA ASP A 111 -15.47 10.03 -8.60
C ASP A 111 -16.29 9.05 -9.44
N PRO A 112 -17.44 8.53 -8.96
CA PRO A 112 -18.22 7.52 -9.66
C PRO A 112 -18.73 7.96 -11.04
N GLN A 113 -19.06 9.23 -11.22
CA GLN A 113 -19.57 9.75 -12.51
C GLN A 113 -18.42 9.88 -13.50
N GLU A 114 -17.28 10.41 -13.06
CA GLU A 114 -16.06 10.49 -13.86
C GLU A 114 -15.55 9.09 -14.25
N CYS A 115 -15.56 8.11 -13.35
CA CYS A 115 -15.18 6.73 -13.66
C CYS A 115 -16.06 6.14 -14.77
N LYS A 116 -17.37 6.37 -14.72
CA LYS A 116 -18.32 5.93 -15.76
C LYS A 116 -18.06 6.60 -17.10
N ARG A 117 -17.75 7.90 -17.07
CA ARG A 117 -17.49 8.71 -18.27
C ARG A 117 -16.15 8.38 -18.89
N LEU A 118 -15.07 8.32 -18.10
CA LEU A 118 -13.70 8.18 -18.58
C LEU A 118 -13.34 6.75 -18.96
N LYS A 119 -13.84 5.76 -18.21
CA LYS A 119 -13.49 4.33 -18.34
C LYS A 119 -11.97 4.14 -18.43
N SER A 120 -11.22 4.86 -17.59
CA SER A 120 -9.77 5.00 -17.68
C SER A 120 -9.00 4.05 -16.76
N SER A 121 -9.71 3.19 -16.03
CA SER A 121 -9.06 2.23 -15.12
C SER A 121 -8.23 1.20 -15.87
N ARG A 122 -7.10 0.84 -15.27
CA ARG A 122 -6.18 -0.17 -15.80
C ARG A 122 -5.62 -1.02 -14.66
N ILE A 123 -5.16 -2.21 -15.03
CA ILE A 123 -4.28 -3.02 -14.21
C ILE A 123 -2.92 -3.03 -14.91
N GLU A 124 -1.92 -2.50 -14.23
CA GLU A 124 -0.54 -2.52 -14.70
C GLU A 124 0.21 -3.65 -13.99
N VAL A 125 1.15 -4.30 -14.69
CA VAL A 125 2.00 -5.33 -14.10
C VAL A 125 3.44 -4.92 -14.25
N HIS A 126 4.16 -4.89 -13.12
CA HIS A 126 5.56 -4.47 -13.06
C HIS A 126 6.38 -5.55 -12.33
N ALA A 127 7.65 -5.69 -12.72
CA ALA A 127 8.58 -6.51 -11.97
C ALA A 127 8.91 -5.84 -10.62
N ALA A 128 8.80 -6.61 -9.53
CA ALA A 128 9.20 -6.17 -8.19
C ALA A 128 10.50 -6.87 -7.77
N PRO A 129 11.26 -6.29 -6.82
CA PRO A 129 12.51 -6.89 -6.36
C PRO A 129 12.29 -8.16 -5.53
N PHE A 130 11.14 -8.30 -4.87
CA PHE A 130 10.84 -9.38 -3.94
C PHE A 130 9.40 -9.87 -4.13
N GLU A 131 9.16 -11.15 -3.81
CA GLU A 131 7.85 -11.77 -3.82
C GLU A 131 6.98 -11.28 -2.64
N ARG A 132 5.70 -11.61 -2.68
CA ARG A 132 4.76 -11.27 -1.62
C ARG A 132 5.11 -11.92 -0.28
N ALA A 133 4.68 -11.30 0.80
CA ALA A 133 4.64 -11.85 2.14
C ALA A 133 3.34 -11.43 2.85
N GLY A 134 3.02 -12.11 3.93
CA GLY A 134 1.84 -11.80 4.75
C GLY A 134 0.53 -12.10 4.05
N THR A 135 -0.53 -11.52 4.62
CA THR A 135 -1.91 -11.65 4.15
C THR A 135 -2.55 -10.27 4.09
N PRO A 136 -3.03 -9.87 2.91
CA PRO A 136 -3.82 -8.64 2.81
C PRO A 136 -5.16 -8.80 3.48
#